data_e35763c706fdb5bee297d49863258be3
#
_entry.id   e35763c706fdb5bee297d49863258be3
#
_cell.length_a   1.000
_cell.length_b   1.000
_cell.length_c   1.000
_cell.angle_alpha   90.00
_cell.angle_beta   90.00
_cell.angle_gamma   90.00
#
_symmetry.space_group_name_H-M   'P 1'
#
loop_
_entity.id
_entity.type
_entity.pdbx_description
1 polymer ?
#
loop_
_entity_poly.entity_id
_entity_poly.type
_entity_poly.pdbx_seq_one_letter_code
_entity_poly.pdbx_strand_id
1 'polypeptide(L)'
;DLALGLPVELLERRPDIRRAEQQLHAATASIGVAVANRFPFPTIGLSGFFGSYAVDFSDIGDGGSSVNFSGWGPYMDLPIVDWGGAKGNEQAARAVTQQAVHSYRKTVLAALKEVSDSVYAFKYSAEVIEANQVFARAAKNGLELQRSRFTNGLVGYLDVLDSERQLLSAELNLARARLG
;
A
#
# COMPACT_ATOMS: atom_id res chain seq x y z
N ASP A 1 0.41 -3.87 -33.11
CA ASP A 1 -0.71 -2.98 -32.70
C ASP A 1 -1.32 -3.50 -31.42
N LEU A 2 -0.77 -3.10 -30.28
CA LEU A 2 -1.51 -3.25 -29.03
C LEU A 2 -2.72 -2.34 -29.13
N ALA A 3 -3.91 -2.91 -29.33
CA ALA A 3 -5.16 -2.23 -29.10
C ALA A 3 -5.19 -1.86 -27.60
N LEU A 4 -4.65 -0.69 -27.28
CA LEU A 4 -4.75 -0.06 -25.97
C LEU A 4 -6.24 0.23 -25.76
N GLY A 5 -6.98 -0.78 -25.28
CA GLY A 5 -8.31 -0.60 -24.75
C GLY A 5 -8.26 0.56 -23.78
N LEU A 6 -9.29 1.40 -23.80
CA LEU A 6 -9.36 2.63 -23.01
C LEU A 6 -8.84 2.37 -21.58
N PRO A 7 -7.95 3.21 -21.08
CA PRO A 7 -7.36 3.05 -19.74
C PRO A 7 -8.39 2.84 -18.62
N VAL A 8 -9.62 3.27 -18.83
CA VAL A 8 -10.74 3.20 -17.87
C VAL A 8 -11.16 1.74 -17.58
N GLU A 9 -11.29 0.87 -18.58
CA GLU A 9 -11.69 -0.53 -18.35
C GLU A 9 -10.62 -1.34 -17.60
N LEU A 10 -9.35 -1.03 -17.84
CA LEU A 10 -8.24 -1.64 -17.11
C LEU A 10 -8.18 -1.15 -15.66
N LEU A 11 -8.52 0.11 -15.41
CA LEU A 11 -8.58 0.69 -14.07
C LEU A 11 -9.67 0.03 -13.22
N GLU A 12 -10.87 -0.19 -13.75
CA GLU A 12 -11.98 -0.82 -13.03
C GLU A 12 -11.70 -2.27 -12.59
N ARG A 13 -10.81 -2.96 -13.30
CA ARG A 13 -10.42 -4.34 -12.98
C ARG A 13 -9.32 -4.44 -11.91
N ARG A 14 -8.67 -3.35 -11.58
CA ARG A 14 -7.54 -3.34 -10.63
C ARG A 14 -8.03 -3.63 -9.20
N PRO A 15 -7.39 -4.54 -8.49
CA PRO A 15 -7.81 -4.92 -7.13
C PRO A 15 -7.55 -3.82 -6.09
N ASP A 16 -6.57 -2.93 -6.33
CA ASP A 16 -6.27 -1.78 -5.47
C ASP A 16 -7.37 -0.71 -5.55
N ILE A 17 -7.89 -0.43 -6.74
CA ILE A 17 -9.01 0.50 -6.95
C ILE A 17 -10.29 -0.04 -6.32
N ARG A 18 -10.61 -1.33 -6.55
CA ARG A 18 -11.76 -1.97 -5.92
C ARG A 18 -11.67 -1.96 -4.39
N ARG A 19 -10.49 -2.18 -3.84
CA ARG A 19 -10.28 -2.08 -2.40
C ARG A 19 -10.55 -0.66 -1.88
N ALA A 20 -10.01 0.37 -2.55
CA ALA A 20 -10.22 1.76 -2.16
C ALA A 20 -11.70 2.17 -2.28
N GLU A 21 -12.42 1.65 -3.27
CA GLU A 21 -13.86 1.83 -3.42
C GLU A 21 -14.64 1.21 -2.26
N GLN A 22 -14.35 -0.05 -1.89
CA GLN A 22 -15.00 -0.70 -0.76
C GLN A 22 -14.70 -0.01 0.58
N GLN A 23 -13.49 0.53 0.74
CA GLN A 23 -13.15 1.36 1.91
C GLN A 23 -13.97 2.64 1.96
N LEU A 24 -14.20 3.29 0.83
CA LEU A 24 -15.06 4.45 0.73
C LEU A 24 -16.51 4.11 1.05
N HIS A 25 -17.03 2.97 0.55
CA HIS A 25 -18.36 2.48 0.90
C HIS A 25 -18.50 2.21 2.41
N ALA A 26 -17.52 1.56 3.03
CA ALA A 26 -17.50 1.31 4.47
C ALA A 26 -17.49 2.61 5.29
N ALA A 27 -16.66 3.60 4.89
CA ALA A 27 -16.64 4.90 5.54
C ALA A 27 -17.96 5.65 5.40
N THR A 28 -18.60 5.56 4.24
CA THR A 28 -19.93 6.17 4.01
C THR A 28 -21.00 5.51 4.86
N ALA A 29 -20.99 4.17 4.97
CA ALA A 29 -21.92 3.44 5.84
C ALA A 29 -21.75 3.80 7.33
N SER A 30 -20.51 4.10 7.76
CA SER A 30 -20.21 4.53 9.13
C SER A 30 -20.88 5.85 9.51
N ILE A 31 -21.18 6.74 8.55
CA ILE A 31 -21.99 7.94 8.80
C ILE A 31 -23.41 7.53 9.24
N GLY A 32 -24.00 6.53 8.58
CA GLY A 32 -25.33 6.04 8.96
C GLY A 32 -25.38 5.51 10.40
N VAL A 33 -24.33 4.78 10.81
CA VAL A 33 -24.18 4.30 12.20
C VAL A 33 -24.07 5.48 13.18
N ALA A 34 -23.23 6.47 12.85
CA ALA A 34 -23.04 7.65 13.70
C ALA A 34 -24.35 8.49 13.82
N VAL A 35 -25.11 8.61 12.73
CA VAL A 35 -26.43 9.27 12.74
C VAL A 35 -27.45 8.48 13.57
N ALA A 36 -27.48 7.15 13.43
CA ALA A 36 -28.35 6.31 14.24
C ALA A 36 -28.06 6.47 15.75
N ASN A 37 -26.78 6.52 16.13
CA ASN A 37 -26.37 6.69 17.52
C ASN A 37 -26.68 8.07 18.11
N ARG A 38 -27.16 9.04 17.32
CA ARG A 38 -27.68 10.31 17.83
C ARG A 38 -29.04 10.18 18.49
N PHE A 39 -29.77 9.14 18.16
CA PHE A 39 -31.09 8.91 18.75
C PHE A 39 -30.91 8.11 20.04
N PRO A 40 -31.47 8.58 21.17
CA PRO A 40 -31.36 7.90 22.46
C PRO A 40 -32.26 6.67 22.50
N PHE A 41 -31.78 5.55 21.91
CA PHE A 41 -32.48 4.28 22.04
C PHE A 41 -32.07 3.59 23.34
N PRO A 42 -33.05 3.05 24.11
CA PRO A 42 -32.76 2.27 25.29
C PRO A 42 -32.03 0.98 24.91
N THR A 43 -30.90 0.74 25.56
CA THR A 43 -30.19 -0.53 25.49
C THR A 43 -30.64 -1.42 26.62
N ILE A 44 -31.24 -2.59 26.30
CA ILE A 44 -31.63 -3.60 27.26
C ILE A 44 -30.58 -4.69 27.25
N GLY A 45 -30.03 -4.96 28.42
CA GLY A 45 -29.01 -6.00 28.61
C GLY A 45 -29.32 -6.88 29.81
N LEU A 46 -28.64 -8.01 29.90
CA LEU A 46 -28.59 -8.89 31.04
C LEU A 46 -27.18 -8.90 31.60
N SER A 47 -26.99 -8.55 32.85
CA SER A 47 -25.71 -8.63 33.52
C SER A 47 -25.74 -9.70 34.61
N GLY A 48 -24.58 -10.36 34.78
CA GLY A 48 -24.38 -11.31 35.86
C GLY A 48 -22.99 -11.10 36.47
N PHE A 49 -22.90 -11.28 37.77
CA PHE A 49 -21.62 -11.26 38.47
C PHE A 49 -21.50 -12.47 39.42
N PHE A 50 -20.31 -12.93 39.55
CA PHE A 50 -19.92 -13.98 40.50
C PHE A 50 -18.60 -13.58 41.17
N GLY A 51 -18.48 -13.71 42.48
CA GLY A 51 -17.25 -13.38 43.17
C GLY A 51 -17.19 -14.04 44.54
N SER A 52 -16.00 -14.05 45.08
CA SER A 52 -15.72 -14.51 46.45
C SER A 52 -14.90 -13.45 47.17
N TYR A 53 -15.27 -13.16 48.39
CA TYR A 53 -14.48 -12.31 49.27
C TYR A 53 -13.89 -13.20 50.39
N ALA A 54 -12.57 -13.15 50.59
CA ALA A 54 -11.87 -13.82 51.63
C ALA A 54 -10.86 -12.87 52.30
N VAL A 55 -10.60 -13.06 53.57
CA VAL A 55 -9.59 -12.26 54.30
C VAL A 55 -8.19 -12.70 53.92
N ASP A 56 -7.99 -14.02 53.73
CA ASP A 56 -6.73 -14.61 53.24
C ASP A 56 -6.95 -15.30 51.90
N PHE A 57 -5.95 -15.27 51.03
CA PHE A 57 -6.01 -15.87 49.72
C PHE A 57 -6.19 -17.39 49.73
N SER A 58 -5.69 -18.04 50.80
CA SER A 58 -5.86 -19.48 51.07
C SER A 58 -7.29 -19.90 51.37
N ASP A 59 -8.13 -18.97 51.77
CA ASP A 59 -9.54 -19.25 52.15
C ASP A 59 -10.48 -19.21 50.89
N ILE A 60 -9.96 -18.85 49.73
CA ILE A 60 -10.73 -18.87 48.50
C ILE A 60 -10.87 -20.32 48.01
N GLY A 61 -12.06 -20.90 48.15
CA GLY A 61 -12.39 -22.23 47.63
C GLY A 61 -12.40 -23.35 48.68
N ASP A 62 -11.84 -23.15 49.88
CA ASP A 62 -11.68 -24.23 50.90
C ASP A 62 -12.72 -24.19 52.01
N GLY A 63 -13.79 -23.39 51.89
CA GLY A 63 -14.86 -23.34 52.90
C GLY A 63 -14.48 -22.66 54.23
N GLY A 64 -13.34 -21.92 54.25
CA GLY A 64 -12.93 -21.07 55.39
C GLY A 64 -13.79 -19.81 55.51
N SER A 65 -13.22 -18.68 55.93
CA SER A 65 -13.94 -17.38 56.09
C SER A 65 -14.26 -16.68 54.77
N SER A 66 -14.55 -17.41 53.70
CA SER A 66 -14.91 -16.84 52.42
C SER A 66 -16.43 -16.66 52.26
N VAL A 67 -16.82 -15.53 51.74
CA VAL A 67 -18.23 -15.24 51.36
C VAL A 67 -18.37 -15.21 49.83
N ASN A 68 -19.14 -16.16 49.32
CA ASN A 68 -19.47 -16.17 47.87
C ASN A 68 -20.71 -15.32 47.62
N PHE A 69 -20.62 -14.50 46.60
CA PHE A 69 -21.76 -13.72 46.15
C PHE A 69 -21.96 -13.85 44.63
N SER A 70 -23.18 -13.97 44.21
CA SER A 70 -23.57 -14.01 42.81
C SER A 70 -24.89 -13.29 42.62
N GLY A 71 -25.06 -12.74 41.48
CA GLY A 71 -26.29 -12.09 41.10
C GLY A 71 -26.40 -11.96 39.59
N TRP A 72 -27.61 -11.89 39.13
CA TRP A 72 -27.94 -11.59 37.73
C TRP A 72 -29.21 -10.77 37.66
N GLY A 73 -29.30 -9.91 36.63
CA GLY A 73 -30.51 -9.12 36.44
C GLY A 73 -30.51 -8.39 35.07
N PRO A 74 -31.74 -8.10 34.59
CA PRO A 74 -31.86 -7.21 33.46
C PRO A 74 -31.50 -5.79 33.85
N TYR A 75 -30.87 -5.06 32.94
CA TYR A 75 -30.66 -3.60 33.05
C TYR A 75 -31.11 -2.90 31.80
N MET A 76 -31.49 -1.65 31.93
CA MET A 76 -31.80 -0.75 30.82
C MET A 76 -30.98 0.52 30.97
N ASP A 77 -30.23 0.86 29.95
CA ASP A 77 -29.45 2.10 29.83
C ASP A 77 -30.09 3.00 28.78
N LEU A 78 -30.38 4.24 29.14
CA LEU A 78 -30.96 5.24 28.25
C LEU A 78 -30.15 6.53 28.37
N PRO A 79 -29.31 6.87 27.37
CA PRO A 79 -28.53 8.11 27.36
C PRO A 79 -29.44 9.31 27.09
N ILE A 80 -29.91 9.99 28.13
CA ILE A 80 -30.82 11.15 28.01
C ILE A 80 -30.08 12.42 27.63
N VAL A 81 -28.83 12.57 28.09
CA VAL A 81 -27.99 13.76 27.87
C VAL A 81 -26.59 13.34 27.43
N ASP A 82 -26.19 13.74 26.24
CA ASP A 82 -24.91 13.36 25.62
C ASP A 82 -23.93 14.57 25.48
N TRP A 83 -24.31 15.76 25.94
CA TRP A 83 -23.45 16.97 25.84
C TRP A 83 -22.80 17.23 24.49
N GLY A 84 -23.37 16.71 23.40
CA GLY A 84 -22.91 16.88 22.02
C GLY A 84 -21.91 15.84 21.53
N GLY A 85 -21.64 14.78 22.30
CA GLY A 85 -20.72 13.70 21.91
C GLY A 85 -21.19 12.99 20.65
N ALA A 86 -22.46 12.61 20.53
CA ALA A 86 -23.02 11.99 19.36
C ALA A 86 -22.94 12.87 18.10
N LYS A 87 -23.13 14.20 18.24
CA LYS A 87 -22.94 15.14 17.13
C LYS A 87 -21.46 15.21 16.73
N GLY A 88 -20.55 15.22 17.69
CA GLY A 88 -19.11 15.16 17.44
C GLY A 88 -18.70 13.90 16.71
N ASN A 89 -19.22 12.74 17.10
CA ASN A 89 -18.98 11.46 16.43
C ASN A 89 -19.51 11.45 14.99
N GLU A 90 -20.68 12.05 14.70
CA GLU A 90 -21.16 12.22 13.34
C GLU A 90 -20.23 13.09 12.50
N GLN A 91 -19.77 14.20 13.04
CA GLN A 91 -18.81 15.08 12.35
C GLN A 91 -17.50 14.36 12.06
N ALA A 92 -16.99 13.57 13.03
CA ALA A 92 -15.80 12.74 12.83
C ALA A 92 -16.01 11.70 11.74
N ALA A 93 -17.15 10.99 11.70
CA ALA A 93 -17.48 10.03 10.66
C ALA A 93 -17.52 10.68 9.26
N ARG A 94 -18.09 11.89 9.16
CA ARG A 94 -18.10 12.66 7.90
C ARG A 94 -16.69 13.07 7.46
N ALA A 95 -15.83 13.48 8.38
CA ALA A 95 -14.43 13.82 8.10
C ALA A 95 -13.64 12.59 7.63
N VAL A 96 -13.83 11.43 8.27
CA VAL A 96 -13.23 10.15 7.83
C VAL A 96 -13.70 9.77 6.43
N THR A 97 -14.96 9.99 6.10
CA THR A 97 -15.47 9.74 4.74
C THR A 97 -14.80 10.66 3.72
N GLN A 98 -14.61 11.95 4.03
CA GLN A 98 -13.87 12.85 3.14
C GLN A 98 -12.43 12.39 2.95
N GLN A 99 -11.77 11.92 3.99
CA GLN A 99 -10.44 11.32 3.90
C GLN A 99 -10.44 10.10 2.97
N ALA A 100 -11.44 9.23 3.07
CA ALA A 100 -11.59 8.07 2.18
C ALA A 100 -11.78 8.48 0.71
N VAL A 101 -12.55 9.55 0.42
CA VAL A 101 -12.70 10.11 -0.93
C VAL A 101 -11.35 10.55 -1.49
N HIS A 102 -10.56 11.28 -0.70
CA HIS A 102 -9.22 11.73 -1.15
C HIS A 102 -8.26 10.55 -1.34
N SER A 103 -8.33 9.54 -0.49
CA SER A 103 -7.55 8.31 -0.62
C SER A 103 -7.91 7.54 -1.90
N TYR A 104 -9.20 7.39 -2.20
CA TYR A 104 -9.66 6.79 -3.45
C TYR A 104 -9.13 7.55 -4.67
N ARG A 105 -9.29 8.88 -4.70
CA ARG A 105 -8.76 9.72 -5.79
C ARG A 105 -7.26 9.56 -5.97
N LYS A 106 -6.50 9.52 -4.87
CA LYS A 106 -5.04 9.28 -4.90
C LYS A 106 -4.71 7.94 -5.54
N THR A 107 -5.42 6.87 -5.18
CA THR A 107 -5.22 5.53 -5.74
C THR A 107 -5.49 5.52 -7.25
N VAL A 108 -6.59 6.14 -7.70
CA VAL A 108 -6.92 6.23 -9.13
C VAL A 108 -5.85 7.01 -9.91
N LEU A 109 -5.38 8.15 -9.38
CA LEU A 109 -4.34 8.94 -10.03
C LEU A 109 -3.00 8.21 -10.09
N ALA A 110 -2.64 7.48 -9.03
CA ALA A 110 -1.43 6.65 -9.01
C ALA A 110 -1.51 5.53 -10.06
N ALA A 111 -2.65 4.84 -10.14
CA ALA A 111 -2.88 3.80 -11.14
C ALA A 111 -2.81 4.34 -12.57
N LEU A 112 -3.39 5.51 -12.83
CA LEU A 112 -3.32 6.17 -14.14
C LEU A 112 -1.87 6.54 -14.50
N LYS A 113 -1.11 7.06 -13.52
CA LYS A 113 0.31 7.36 -13.72
C LYS A 113 1.10 6.10 -14.07
N GLU A 114 0.91 4.99 -13.33
CA GLU A 114 1.60 3.73 -13.59
C GLU A 114 1.31 3.18 -15.00
N VAL A 115 0.06 3.24 -15.44
CA VAL A 115 -0.31 2.83 -16.81
C VAL A 115 0.38 3.71 -17.83
N SER A 116 0.35 5.04 -17.64
CA SER A 116 1.03 5.98 -18.53
C SER A 116 2.53 5.73 -18.61
N ASP A 117 3.18 5.58 -17.45
CA ASP A 117 4.62 5.29 -17.38
C ASP A 117 4.98 3.99 -18.11
N SER A 118 4.16 2.94 -17.93
CA SER A 118 4.36 1.65 -18.60
C SER A 118 4.21 1.75 -20.13
N VAL A 119 3.23 2.52 -20.61
CA VAL A 119 3.03 2.76 -22.04
C VAL A 119 4.22 3.51 -22.64
N TYR A 120 4.70 4.54 -21.95
CA TYR A 120 5.87 5.28 -22.39
C TYR A 120 7.14 4.43 -22.36
N ALA A 121 7.35 3.65 -21.29
CA ALA A 121 8.48 2.73 -21.19
C ALA A 121 8.48 1.73 -22.36
N PHE A 122 7.33 1.14 -22.67
CA PHE A 122 7.19 0.24 -23.81
C PHE A 122 7.48 0.92 -25.14
N LYS A 123 6.94 2.13 -25.36
CA LYS A 123 7.16 2.89 -26.60
C LYS A 123 8.63 3.19 -26.85
N TYR A 124 9.38 3.56 -25.81
CA TYR A 124 10.78 3.96 -25.95
C TYR A 124 11.76 2.80 -25.75
N SER A 125 11.31 1.61 -25.36
CA SER A 125 12.21 0.46 -25.15
C SER A 125 13.00 0.09 -26.41
N ALA A 126 12.38 0.16 -27.59
CA ALA A 126 13.04 -0.13 -28.85
C ALA A 126 14.18 0.87 -29.16
N GLU A 127 13.94 2.16 -28.91
CA GLU A 127 14.93 3.23 -29.11
C GLU A 127 16.12 3.06 -28.15
N VAL A 128 15.83 2.70 -26.88
CA VAL A 128 16.88 2.43 -25.88
C VAL A 128 17.73 1.21 -26.27
N ILE A 129 17.12 0.13 -26.79
CA ILE A 129 17.86 -1.04 -27.28
C ILE A 129 18.75 -0.65 -28.46
N GLU A 130 18.22 0.11 -29.43
CA GLU A 130 18.99 0.54 -30.58
C GLU A 130 20.18 1.42 -30.18
N ALA A 131 19.98 2.41 -29.31
CA ALA A 131 21.07 3.25 -28.78
C ALA A 131 22.16 2.43 -28.08
N ASN A 132 21.80 1.46 -27.26
CA ASN A 132 22.75 0.57 -26.60
C ASN A 132 23.48 -0.36 -27.59
N GLN A 133 22.82 -0.79 -28.67
CA GLN A 133 23.49 -1.55 -29.75
C GLN A 133 24.54 -0.71 -30.48
N VAL A 134 24.21 0.54 -30.78
CA VAL A 134 25.17 1.48 -31.40
C VAL A 134 26.35 1.71 -30.47
N PHE A 135 26.10 1.93 -29.17
CA PHE A 135 27.13 2.12 -28.17
C PHE A 135 28.05 0.89 -28.03
N ALA A 136 27.50 -0.32 -27.95
CA ALA A 136 28.27 -1.55 -27.86
C ALA A 136 29.15 -1.78 -29.11
N ARG A 137 28.62 -1.48 -30.31
CA ARG A 137 29.41 -1.54 -31.56
C ARG A 137 30.55 -0.52 -31.57
N ALA A 138 30.30 0.71 -31.12
CA ALA A 138 31.33 1.73 -31.03
C ALA A 138 32.42 1.37 -30.04
N ALA A 139 32.06 0.86 -28.86
CA ALA A 139 33.01 0.38 -27.85
C ALA A 139 33.89 -0.79 -28.37
N LYS A 140 33.26 -1.73 -29.11
CA LYS A 140 34.03 -2.83 -29.75
C LYS A 140 35.05 -2.32 -30.77
N ASN A 141 34.63 -1.43 -31.67
CA ASN A 141 35.53 -0.82 -32.64
C ASN A 141 36.66 -0.01 -31.97
N GLY A 142 36.31 0.70 -30.85
CA GLY A 142 37.29 1.40 -30.02
C GLY A 142 38.34 0.45 -29.44
N LEU A 143 37.96 -0.68 -28.91
CA LEU A 143 38.86 -1.71 -28.40
C LEU A 143 39.79 -2.25 -29.50
N GLU A 144 39.23 -2.57 -30.66
CA GLU A 144 40.00 -3.10 -31.80
C GLU A 144 41.06 -2.05 -32.24
N LEU A 145 40.70 -0.77 -32.26
CA LEU A 145 41.64 0.30 -32.58
C LEU A 145 42.74 0.43 -31.50
N GLN A 146 42.41 0.36 -30.22
CA GLN A 146 43.39 0.45 -29.13
C GLN A 146 44.32 -0.78 -29.14
N ARG A 147 43.84 -1.96 -29.42
CA ARG A 147 44.68 -3.17 -29.60
C ARG A 147 45.65 -3.01 -30.76
N SER A 148 45.19 -2.48 -31.91
CA SER A 148 46.10 -2.19 -33.05
C SER A 148 47.17 -1.16 -32.70
N ARG A 149 46.82 -0.09 -31.99
CA ARG A 149 47.78 0.93 -31.54
C ARG A 149 48.79 0.37 -30.54
N PHE A 150 48.34 -0.50 -29.63
CA PHE A 150 49.22 -1.16 -28.68
C PHE A 150 50.24 -2.06 -29.38
N THR A 151 49.82 -2.89 -30.36
CA THR A 151 50.71 -3.74 -31.16
C THR A 151 51.74 -2.94 -31.93
N ASN A 152 51.42 -1.71 -32.31
CA ASN A 152 52.34 -0.78 -32.97
C ASN A 152 53.16 0.08 -31.98
N GLY A 153 53.06 -0.16 -30.67
CA GLY A 153 53.80 0.55 -29.63
C GLY A 153 53.37 1.99 -29.39
N LEU A 154 52.17 2.40 -29.85
CA LEU A 154 51.69 3.79 -29.80
C LEU A 154 50.93 4.14 -28.51
N VAL A 155 50.44 3.11 -27.76
CA VAL A 155 49.67 3.27 -26.51
C VAL A 155 50.08 2.23 -25.49
N GLY A 156 49.80 2.50 -24.19
CA GLY A 156 50.07 1.58 -23.10
C GLY A 156 49.02 0.46 -22.96
N TYR A 157 49.37 -0.62 -22.27
CA TYR A 157 48.44 -1.72 -22.01
C TYR A 157 47.21 -1.25 -21.17
N LEU A 158 47.36 -0.24 -20.34
CA LEU A 158 46.28 0.35 -19.56
C LEU A 158 45.15 0.89 -20.45
N ASP A 159 45.49 1.50 -21.60
CA ASP A 159 44.52 2.04 -22.55
C ASP A 159 43.67 0.93 -23.18
N VAL A 160 44.29 -0.25 -23.42
CA VAL A 160 43.58 -1.44 -23.90
C VAL A 160 42.64 -1.97 -22.83
N LEU A 161 43.10 -2.05 -21.57
CA LEU A 161 42.29 -2.54 -20.45
C LEU A 161 41.07 -1.64 -20.17
N ASP A 162 41.26 -0.31 -20.27
CA ASP A 162 40.15 0.63 -20.12
C ASP A 162 39.11 0.47 -21.24
N SER A 163 39.55 0.22 -22.47
CA SER A 163 38.66 -0.06 -23.61
C SER A 163 37.92 -1.39 -23.44
N GLU A 164 38.56 -2.40 -22.86
CA GLU A 164 37.90 -3.68 -22.52
C GLU A 164 36.79 -3.50 -21.45
N ARG A 165 37.07 -2.69 -20.43
CA ARG A 165 36.07 -2.32 -19.40
C ARG A 165 34.88 -1.56 -20.00
N GLN A 166 35.17 -0.62 -20.92
CA GLN A 166 34.11 0.09 -21.65
C GLN A 166 33.23 -0.84 -22.47
N LEU A 167 33.83 -1.78 -23.21
CA LEU A 167 33.07 -2.77 -23.97
C LEU A 167 32.19 -3.64 -23.06
N LEU A 168 32.76 -4.15 -21.97
CA LEU A 168 31.99 -4.96 -21.00
C LEU A 168 30.81 -4.17 -20.43
N SER A 169 31.03 -2.92 -20.08
CA SER A 169 29.96 -2.03 -19.60
C SER A 169 28.86 -1.81 -20.64
N ALA A 170 29.24 -1.60 -21.90
CA ALA A 170 28.31 -1.42 -23.01
C ALA A 170 27.48 -2.68 -23.29
N GLU A 171 28.11 -3.86 -23.25
CA GLU A 171 27.43 -5.15 -23.44
C GLU A 171 26.48 -5.46 -22.30
N LEU A 172 26.83 -5.16 -21.04
CA LEU A 172 25.94 -5.29 -19.88
C LEU A 172 24.74 -4.36 -19.98
N ASN A 173 24.93 -3.13 -20.43
CA ASN A 173 23.82 -2.19 -20.63
C ASN A 173 22.88 -2.65 -21.74
N LEU A 174 23.43 -3.18 -22.85
CA LEU A 174 22.64 -3.76 -23.92
C LEU A 174 21.84 -5.00 -23.44
N ALA A 175 22.48 -5.87 -22.66
CA ALA A 175 21.79 -7.03 -22.07
C ALA A 175 20.65 -6.61 -21.16
N ARG A 176 20.86 -5.62 -20.29
CA ARG A 176 19.82 -5.06 -19.42
C ARG A 176 18.67 -4.44 -20.22
N ALA A 177 18.99 -3.66 -21.27
CA ALA A 177 17.96 -3.06 -22.12
C ALA A 177 17.10 -4.09 -22.86
N ARG A 178 17.60 -5.32 -23.10
CA ARG A 178 16.85 -6.41 -23.75
C ARG A 178 15.99 -7.22 -22.77
N LEU A 179 16.30 -7.16 -21.46
CA LEU A 179 15.61 -7.93 -20.43
C LEU A 179 14.51 -7.11 -19.71
N GLY A 180 14.56 -5.79 -19.75
CA GLY A 180 13.58 -4.87 -19.13
C GLY A 180 12.54 -4.42 -20.10
#